data_84fee91717ebba1926abe7f57f422510
#
_entry.id   84fee91717ebba1926abe7f57f422510
#
_cell.length_a   1.000
_cell.length_b   1.000
_cell.length_c   1.000
_cell.angle_alpha   90.00
_cell.angle_beta   90.00
_cell.angle_gamma   90.00
#
_symmetry.space_group_name_H-M   'P 1'
#
loop_
_entity.id
_entity.type
_entity.pdbx_description
1 polymer ?
#
loop_
_entity_poly.entity_id
_entity_poly.type
_entity_poly.pdbx_seq_one_letter_code
_entity_poly.pdbx_strand_id
1 'polypeptide(L)'
;LTPLADGPFQINKRSEYVEQYPYTVVDSPEERDWVWQIAIDKPGNPVIAMVRISEDKTSHNYYYAHWTGKEWKKNFLAHAGGHFHQSSYIEKCYSGGMTIDPAQTNVIYCSVPVEGKYGRKYEIQKYMLNDGGDVVAVEAVTRNSRYNNVRPYIIPDSEDTPLRLTWMHGNYYDWIVSTTHPLGYCTAIHSDFRGFPVKTETENIEMTVEQAKDFKFDLKEDFVISVTLKPDTVKYRGLAC
;
A
#
# COMPACT_ATOMS: atom_id res chain seq x y z
N LEU A 1 -19.32 -0.29 18.45
CA LEU A 1 -19.46 -1.47 17.58
C LEU A 1 -20.95 -1.74 17.40
N THR A 2 -21.42 -1.72 16.16
CA THR A 2 -22.80 -2.07 15.85
C THR A 2 -23.00 -3.56 16.13
N PRO A 3 -24.00 -3.95 16.91
CA PRO A 3 -24.25 -5.35 17.16
C PRO A 3 -24.58 -6.09 15.87
N LEU A 4 -23.85 -7.13 15.54
CA LEU A 4 -24.16 -8.06 14.45
C LEU A 4 -25.55 -8.74 14.61
N ALA A 5 -26.15 -8.61 15.79
CA ALA A 5 -27.45 -9.18 16.12
C ALA A 5 -28.64 -8.57 15.36
N ASP A 6 -28.45 -7.37 14.79
CA ASP A 6 -29.56 -6.66 14.11
C ASP A 6 -29.78 -7.10 12.65
N GLY A 7 -29.11 -8.17 12.24
CA GLY A 7 -29.29 -8.79 10.93
C GLY A 7 -28.31 -8.30 9.86
N PRO A 8 -28.33 -8.92 8.68
CA PRO A 8 -27.38 -8.62 7.61
C PRO A 8 -27.61 -7.22 7.06
N PHE A 9 -26.51 -6.50 6.82
CA PHE A 9 -26.50 -5.24 6.10
C PHE A 9 -27.20 -5.36 4.75
N GLN A 10 -28.19 -4.52 4.52
CA GLN A 10 -28.75 -4.33 3.19
C GLN A 10 -28.16 -3.05 2.60
N ILE A 11 -27.24 -3.20 1.65
CA ILE A 11 -26.53 -2.08 1.01
C ILE A 11 -27.52 -1.06 0.37
N ASN A 12 -28.66 -1.51 -0.09
CA ASN A 12 -29.73 -0.68 -0.65
C ASN A 12 -30.51 0.15 0.39
N LYS A 13 -30.30 -0.09 1.68
CA LYS A 13 -30.92 0.67 2.77
C LYS A 13 -29.91 1.55 3.53
N ARG A 14 -28.85 1.97 2.87
CA ARG A 14 -27.78 2.75 3.48
C ARG A 14 -28.25 4.01 4.19
N SER A 15 -29.24 4.75 3.62
CA SER A 15 -29.78 5.96 4.22
C SER A 15 -30.46 5.68 5.56
N GLU A 16 -31.31 4.67 5.62
CA GLU A 16 -31.98 4.26 6.87
C GLU A 16 -30.96 3.82 7.92
N TYR A 17 -29.92 3.13 7.51
CA TYR A 17 -28.86 2.69 8.41
C TYR A 17 -28.06 3.85 8.97
N VAL A 18 -27.73 4.86 8.16
CA VAL A 18 -27.01 6.08 8.60
C VAL A 18 -27.83 6.86 9.63
N GLU A 19 -29.16 6.97 9.44
CA GLU A 19 -30.04 7.63 10.41
C GLU A 19 -30.09 6.89 11.75
N GLN A 20 -30.12 5.56 11.72
CA GLN A 20 -30.17 4.73 12.92
C GLN A 20 -28.82 4.64 13.65
N TYR A 21 -27.70 4.61 12.90
CA TYR A 21 -26.37 4.42 13.43
C TYR A 21 -25.36 5.43 12.89
N PRO A 22 -25.56 6.73 13.12
CA PRO A 22 -24.72 7.80 12.53
C PRO A 22 -23.26 7.71 12.95
N TYR A 23 -22.97 7.12 14.13
CA TYR A 23 -21.62 6.92 14.64
C TYR A 23 -20.84 5.81 13.91
N THR A 24 -21.49 5.01 13.08
CA THR A 24 -20.81 3.97 12.29
C THR A 24 -20.32 4.48 10.95
N VAL A 25 -20.68 5.69 10.59
CA VAL A 25 -20.30 6.28 9.32
C VAL A 25 -18.97 7.02 9.48
N VAL A 26 -17.95 6.49 8.83
CA VAL A 26 -16.61 7.09 8.80
C VAL A 26 -16.59 8.29 7.88
N ASP A 27 -17.38 8.25 6.80
CA ASP A 27 -17.36 9.25 5.76
C ASP A 27 -18.74 9.56 5.18
N SER A 28 -18.85 10.71 4.51
CA SER A 28 -20.06 11.12 3.83
C SER A 28 -20.42 10.16 2.69
N PRO A 29 -21.72 9.84 2.48
CA PRO A 29 -22.14 9.03 1.35
C PRO A 29 -21.90 9.71 -0.02
N GLU A 30 -21.64 11.00 -0.04
CA GLU A 30 -21.36 11.79 -1.23
C GLU A 30 -19.89 11.76 -1.63
N GLU A 31 -19.01 11.41 -0.71
CA GLU A 31 -17.59 11.29 -0.95
C GLU A 31 -17.23 9.92 -1.55
N ARG A 32 -16.19 9.90 -2.37
CA ARG A 32 -15.70 8.69 -3.06
C ARG A 32 -14.42 8.23 -2.41
N ASP A 33 -14.57 7.32 -1.46
CA ASP A 33 -13.43 6.79 -0.73
C ASP A 33 -13.22 5.31 -1.02
N TRP A 34 -11.95 4.95 -1.10
CA TRP A 34 -11.52 3.56 -1.10
C TRP A 34 -10.83 3.24 0.20
N VAL A 35 -11.31 2.26 0.90
CA VAL A 35 -10.61 1.68 2.03
C VAL A 35 -9.36 0.99 1.51
N TRP A 36 -8.21 1.37 2.06
CA TRP A 36 -6.94 0.75 1.72
C TRP A 36 -6.52 -0.29 2.74
N GLN A 37 -6.60 0.08 4.01
CA GLN A 37 -6.25 -0.81 5.11
C GLN A 37 -7.03 -0.44 6.37
N ILE A 38 -7.32 -1.44 7.18
CA ILE A 38 -7.91 -1.28 8.50
C ILE A 38 -6.96 -1.91 9.51
N ALA A 39 -6.78 -1.25 10.65
CA ALA A 39 -6.04 -1.77 11.79
C ALA A 39 -6.77 -1.44 13.10
N ILE A 40 -6.30 -1.99 14.20
CA ILE A 40 -6.81 -1.72 15.54
C ILE A 40 -5.68 -1.10 16.36
N ASP A 41 -5.94 0.04 16.99
CA ASP A 41 -4.97 0.69 17.87
C ASP A 41 -4.81 -0.05 19.22
N LYS A 42 -3.82 0.36 20.01
CA LYS A 42 -3.57 -0.27 21.33
C LYS A 42 -4.77 -0.21 22.27
N PRO A 43 -5.56 0.87 22.33
CA PRO A 43 -6.80 0.91 23.10
C PRO A 43 -7.93 0.03 22.55
N GLY A 44 -7.80 -0.52 21.36
CA GLY A 44 -8.80 -1.37 20.71
C GLY A 44 -9.74 -0.63 19.76
N ASN A 45 -9.43 0.59 19.38
CA ASN A 45 -10.23 1.37 18.45
C ASN A 45 -9.81 1.10 17.00
N PRO A 46 -10.76 1.08 16.06
CA PRO A 46 -10.43 0.93 14.65
C PRO A 46 -9.79 2.19 14.07
N VAL A 47 -8.80 1.98 13.21
CA VAL A 47 -8.19 2.99 12.36
C VAL A 47 -8.26 2.56 10.90
N ILE A 48 -8.43 3.51 10.00
CA ILE A 48 -8.66 3.25 8.59
C ILE A 48 -7.74 4.16 7.77
N ALA A 49 -6.98 3.57 6.87
CA ALA A 49 -6.30 4.26 5.79
C ALA A 49 -7.19 4.22 4.55
N MET A 50 -7.41 5.35 3.90
CA MET A 50 -8.28 5.44 2.73
C MET A 50 -7.77 6.45 1.70
N VAL A 51 -8.17 6.23 0.45
CA VAL A 51 -7.91 7.13 -0.66
C VAL A 51 -9.22 7.79 -1.04
N ARG A 52 -9.25 9.11 -0.95
CA ARG A 52 -10.37 9.93 -1.44
C ARG A 52 -10.13 10.37 -2.85
N ILE A 53 -11.14 10.21 -3.69
CA ILE A 53 -11.16 10.65 -5.07
C ILE A 53 -11.98 11.93 -5.15
N SER A 54 -11.41 13.00 -5.73
CA SER A 54 -12.16 14.24 -5.95
C SER A 54 -13.37 14.02 -6.86
N GLU A 55 -14.38 14.88 -6.76
CA GLU A 55 -15.62 14.78 -7.53
C GLU A 55 -15.34 14.77 -9.04
N ASP A 56 -14.42 15.61 -9.50
CA ASP A 56 -13.98 15.69 -10.90
C ASP A 56 -13.02 14.56 -11.30
N LYS A 57 -12.66 13.65 -10.39
CA LYS A 57 -11.75 12.51 -10.57
C LYS A 57 -10.32 12.89 -10.97
N THR A 58 -9.91 14.12 -10.76
CA THR A 58 -8.58 14.61 -11.13
C THR A 58 -7.54 14.50 -10.02
N SER A 59 -7.99 14.30 -8.77
CA SER A 59 -7.14 14.25 -7.60
C SER A 59 -7.46 13.05 -6.72
N HIS A 60 -6.43 12.43 -6.20
CA HIS A 60 -6.49 11.38 -5.19
C HIS A 60 -5.72 11.85 -3.96
N ASN A 61 -6.30 11.63 -2.79
CA ASN A 61 -5.73 12.08 -1.53
C ASN A 61 -5.76 10.95 -0.51
N TYR A 62 -4.69 10.82 0.25
CA TYR A 62 -4.62 9.90 1.38
C TYR A 62 -5.21 10.53 2.61
N TYR A 63 -6.06 9.78 3.29
CA TYR A 63 -6.66 10.11 4.57
C TYR A 63 -6.44 9.01 5.59
N TYR A 64 -6.34 9.43 6.82
CA TYR A 64 -6.36 8.56 8.00
C TYR A 64 -7.57 8.89 8.83
N ALA A 65 -8.37 7.87 9.14
CA ALA A 65 -9.50 8.00 10.04
C ALA A 65 -9.27 7.12 11.27
N HIS A 66 -9.58 7.65 12.45
CA HIS A 66 -9.54 6.88 13.68
C HIS A 66 -10.78 7.13 14.53
N TRP A 67 -11.21 6.10 15.22
CA TRP A 67 -12.30 6.16 16.18
C TRP A 67 -11.77 6.61 17.54
N THR A 68 -12.34 7.69 18.11
CA THR A 68 -11.89 8.27 19.38
C THR A 68 -12.59 7.63 20.60
N GLY A 69 -13.44 6.65 20.40
CA GLY A 69 -14.38 6.14 21.39
C GLY A 69 -15.74 6.85 21.39
N LYS A 70 -15.84 7.98 20.67
CA LYS A 70 -17.07 8.78 20.56
C LYS A 70 -17.43 9.13 19.12
N GLU A 71 -16.44 9.47 18.33
CA GLU A 71 -16.59 9.95 16.95
C GLU A 71 -15.41 9.51 16.08
N TRP A 72 -15.62 9.50 14.79
CA TRP A 72 -14.56 9.36 13.79
C TRP A 72 -13.88 10.71 13.53
N LYS A 73 -12.56 10.74 13.63
CA LYS A 73 -11.74 11.85 13.14
C LYS A 73 -11.04 11.44 11.86
N LYS A 74 -11.13 12.29 10.85
CA LYS A 74 -10.48 12.12 9.54
C LYS A 74 -9.45 13.19 9.33
N ASN A 75 -8.24 12.78 9.01
CA ASN A 75 -7.12 13.67 8.80
C ASN A 75 -6.54 13.45 7.40
N PHE A 76 -6.34 14.53 6.67
CA PHE A 76 -5.61 14.50 5.42
C PHE A 76 -4.14 14.18 5.70
N LEU A 77 -3.56 13.27 4.91
CA LEU A 77 -2.14 12.92 4.99
C LEU A 77 -1.33 13.55 3.87
N ALA A 78 -1.70 13.24 2.62
CA ALA A 78 -0.95 13.68 1.46
C ALA A 78 -1.76 13.57 0.16
N HIS A 79 -1.29 14.25 -0.88
CA HIS A 79 -1.74 13.98 -2.24
C HIS A 79 -1.20 12.63 -2.72
N ALA A 80 -2.09 11.77 -3.17
CA ALA A 80 -1.77 10.40 -3.59
C ALA A 80 -1.49 10.27 -5.08
N GLY A 81 -1.87 11.27 -5.86
CA GLY A 81 -1.79 11.27 -7.32
C GLY A 81 -3.00 11.94 -7.96
N GLY A 82 -3.29 11.57 -9.18
CA GLY A 82 -4.41 12.15 -9.92
C GLY A 82 -4.91 11.27 -11.05
N HIS A 83 -6.02 11.68 -11.64
CA HIS A 83 -6.69 11.04 -12.76
C HIS A 83 -7.08 9.57 -12.57
N PHE A 84 -8.24 9.39 -12.00
CA PHE A 84 -8.98 8.14 -12.17
C PHE A 84 -9.52 8.11 -13.60
N HIS A 85 -8.72 7.56 -14.51
CA HIS A 85 -9.09 7.47 -15.91
C HIS A 85 -8.93 6.04 -16.39
N GLN A 86 -10.05 5.38 -16.63
CA GLN A 86 -10.07 4.12 -17.35
C GLN A 86 -10.13 4.43 -18.85
N SER A 87 -9.10 3.99 -19.57
CA SER A 87 -9.15 3.88 -21.02
C SER A 87 -9.36 2.43 -21.41
N SER A 88 -9.76 2.19 -22.65
CA SER A 88 -9.92 0.82 -23.16
C SER A 88 -8.63 0.00 -23.23
N TYR A 89 -7.47 0.64 -23.03
CA TYR A 89 -6.16 0.02 -23.22
C TYR A 89 -5.25 0.14 -22.00
N ILE A 90 -5.22 1.29 -21.36
CA ILE A 90 -4.30 1.59 -20.25
C ILE A 90 -5.06 2.32 -19.17
N GLU A 91 -4.97 1.81 -17.96
CA GLU A 91 -5.37 2.51 -16.74
C GLU A 91 -4.12 3.00 -16.04
N LYS A 92 -4.01 4.31 -15.84
CA LYS A 92 -2.86 4.88 -15.16
C LYS A 92 -2.90 4.62 -13.66
N CYS A 93 -1.72 4.45 -13.08
CA CYS A 93 -1.59 4.42 -11.63
C CYS A 93 -1.99 5.79 -11.07
N TYR A 94 -3.10 5.84 -10.39
CA TYR A 94 -3.67 7.07 -9.83
C TYR A 94 -3.34 7.28 -8.35
N SER A 95 -2.88 6.25 -7.66
CA SER A 95 -2.31 6.34 -6.32
C SER A 95 -1.27 5.25 -6.11
N GLY A 96 -0.18 5.59 -5.44
CA GLY A 96 0.93 4.65 -5.20
C GLY A 96 0.66 3.66 -4.07
N GLY A 97 -0.37 3.90 -3.25
CA GLY A 97 -0.71 3.07 -2.11
C GLY A 97 -0.11 3.52 -0.78
N MET A 98 -0.61 2.95 0.29
CA MET A 98 -0.16 3.22 1.65
C MET A 98 -0.28 1.98 2.53
N THR A 99 0.36 2.01 3.71
CA THR A 99 0.22 0.96 4.73
C THR A 99 0.32 1.57 6.12
N ILE A 100 -0.54 1.10 7.03
CA ILE A 100 -0.49 1.41 8.46
C ILE A 100 0.52 0.48 9.11
N ASP A 101 1.34 0.99 10.01
CA ASP A 101 2.17 0.16 10.86
C ASP A 101 1.29 -0.51 11.95
N PRO A 102 1.11 -1.84 11.94
CA PRO A 102 0.23 -2.50 12.88
C PRO A 102 0.71 -2.43 14.33
N ALA A 103 2.00 -2.24 14.57
CA ALA A 103 2.54 -2.06 15.92
C ALA A 103 2.40 -0.62 16.43
N GLN A 104 2.32 0.33 15.51
CA GLN A 104 2.19 1.76 15.79
C GLN A 104 1.19 2.38 14.80
N THR A 105 -0.09 2.22 15.05
CA THR A 105 -1.15 2.61 14.11
C THR A 105 -1.23 4.09 13.77
N ASN A 106 -0.50 4.92 14.52
CA ASN A 106 -0.27 6.33 14.22
C ASN A 106 0.95 6.58 13.30
N VAL A 107 1.54 5.52 12.75
CA VAL A 107 2.61 5.58 11.74
C VAL A 107 2.10 4.98 10.44
N ILE A 108 2.13 5.78 9.38
CA ILE A 108 1.64 5.38 8.06
C ILE A 108 2.74 5.63 7.02
N TYR A 109 2.93 4.66 6.13
CA TYR A 109 3.82 4.80 4.98
C TYR A 109 2.98 5.02 3.74
N CYS A 110 3.23 6.12 3.05
CA CYS A 110 2.50 6.51 1.84
C CYS A 110 3.46 6.59 0.65
N SER A 111 3.03 6.08 -0.48
CA SER A 111 3.68 6.34 -1.76
C SER A 111 3.11 7.62 -2.35
N VAL A 112 3.90 8.66 -2.42
CA VAL A 112 3.46 9.99 -2.86
C VAL A 112 4.25 10.49 -4.06
N PRO A 113 3.63 11.24 -4.99
CA PRO A 113 4.34 11.83 -6.12
C PRO A 113 5.21 13.00 -5.65
N VAL A 114 6.52 12.89 -5.89
CA VAL A 114 7.53 13.89 -5.50
C VAL A 114 8.36 14.29 -6.71
N GLU A 115 8.63 15.59 -6.85
CA GLU A 115 9.59 16.08 -7.83
C GLU A 115 11.01 15.80 -7.34
N GLY A 116 11.83 15.25 -8.21
CA GLY A 116 13.20 14.86 -7.89
C GLY A 116 14.14 14.93 -9.09
N LYS A 117 15.36 14.43 -8.91
CA LYS A 117 16.41 14.44 -9.94
C LYS A 117 15.97 13.81 -11.27
N TYR A 118 15.09 12.82 -11.23
CA TYR A 118 14.62 12.11 -12.42
C TYR A 118 13.19 12.47 -12.78
N GLY A 119 12.76 13.71 -12.46
CA GLY A 119 11.39 14.18 -12.60
C GLY A 119 10.48 13.62 -11.54
N ARG A 120 9.17 13.79 -11.75
CA ARG A 120 8.15 13.35 -10.81
C ARG A 120 8.11 11.84 -10.72
N LYS A 121 8.35 11.31 -9.51
CA LYS A 121 8.28 9.88 -9.19
C LYS A 121 7.49 9.66 -7.90
N TYR A 122 6.90 8.49 -7.78
CA TYR A 122 6.38 8.05 -6.50
C TYR A 122 7.53 7.68 -5.57
N GLU A 123 7.53 8.28 -4.39
CA GLU A 123 8.49 8.02 -3.32
C GLU A 123 7.77 7.59 -2.05
N ILE A 124 8.37 6.70 -1.27
CA ILE A 124 7.80 6.29 0.01
C ILE A 124 8.16 7.33 1.07
N GLN A 125 7.13 7.82 1.74
CA GLN A 125 7.25 8.72 2.90
C GLN A 125 6.55 8.10 4.12
N LYS A 126 7.16 8.28 5.28
CA LYS A 126 6.64 7.87 6.58
C LYS A 126 5.99 9.07 7.24
N TYR A 127 4.73 8.94 7.56
CA TYR A 127 3.94 9.93 8.28
C TYR A 127 3.77 9.51 9.74
N MET A 128 4.05 10.40 10.66
CA MET A 128 3.84 10.20 12.09
C MET A 128 2.75 11.15 12.56
N LEU A 129 1.75 10.61 13.26
CA LEU A 129 0.60 11.35 13.73
C LEU A 129 0.59 11.44 15.25
N ASN A 130 0.00 12.51 15.77
CA ASN A 130 -0.32 12.62 17.19
C ASN A 130 -1.61 11.84 17.53
N ASP A 131 -2.00 11.85 18.80
CA ASP A 131 -3.23 11.19 19.25
C ASP A 131 -4.50 11.82 18.64
N GLY A 132 -4.42 13.06 18.17
CA GLY A 132 -5.49 13.74 17.44
C GLY A 132 -5.61 13.29 15.98
N GLY A 133 -4.63 12.54 15.47
CA GLY A 133 -4.52 12.14 14.07
C GLY A 133 -3.86 13.18 13.15
N ASP A 134 -3.35 14.30 13.71
CA ASP A 134 -2.66 15.31 12.93
C ASP A 134 -1.23 14.87 12.61
N VAL A 135 -0.77 15.15 11.42
CA VAL A 135 0.60 14.86 11.00
C VAL A 135 1.57 15.75 11.74
N VAL A 136 2.46 15.16 12.53
CA VAL A 136 3.49 15.88 13.31
C VAL A 136 4.88 15.76 12.71
N ALA A 137 5.14 14.72 11.92
CA ALA A 137 6.39 14.58 11.19
C ALA A 137 6.22 13.77 9.91
N VAL A 138 7.07 14.06 8.93
CA VAL A 138 7.17 13.32 7.68
C VAL A 138 8.63 13.03 7.39
N GLU A 139 8.96 11.77 7.18
CA GLU A 139 10.31 11.32 6.85
C GLU A 139 10.30 10.64 5.47
N ALA A 140 11.25 10.99 4.62
CA ALA A 140 11.40 10.29 3.35
C ALA A 140 12.15 8.97 3.55
N VAL A 141 11.51 7.86 3.20
CA VAL A 141 12.11 6.54 3.14
C VAL A 141 12.91 6.38 1.85
N THR A 142 12.34 6.77 0.73
CA THR A 142 13.01 6.80 -0.58
C THR A 142 13.16 8.23 -1.10
N ARG A 143 14.19 8.50 -1.89
CA ARG A 143 14.47 9.84 -2.43
C ARG A 143 15.18 9.76 -3.76
N ASN A 144 14.84 10.68 -4.67
CA ASN A 144 15.50 10.82 -5.96
C ASN A 144 15.58 9.50 -6.75
N SER A 145 14.55 8.70 -6.68
CA SER A 145 14.49 7.41 -7.33
C SER A 145 14.37 7.55 -8.83
N ARG A 146 15.04 6.67 -9.56
CA ARG A 146 14.95 6.64 -11.03
C ARG A 146 13.60 6.14 -11.52
N TYR A 147 12.97 5.26 -10.75
CA TYR A 147 11.68 4.66 -11.03
C TYR A 147 10.73 4.88 -9.85
N ASN A 148 9.46 4.57 -10.04
CA ASN A 148 8.45 4.70 -9.00
C ASN A 148 8.65 3.68 -7.87
N ASN A 149 8.35 4.11 -6.64
CA ASN A 149 8.24 3.26 -5.46
C ASN A 149 6.77 3.26 -5.05
N VAL A 150 6.10 2.13 -5.19
CA VAL A 150 4.65 2.02 -4.97
C VAL A 150 4.32 0.78 -4.14
N ARG A 151 3.09 0.73 -3.63
CA ARG A 151 2.59 -0.41 -2.85
C ARG A 151 3.44 -0.73 -1.64
N PRO A 152 3.70 0.26 -0.73
CA PRO A 152 4.36 -0.03 0.52
C PRO A 152 3.55 -1.04 1.33
N TYR A 153 4.24 -1.94 1.99
CA TYR A 153 3.65 -2.96 2.84
C TYR A 153 4.52 -3.20 4.07
N ILE A 154 3.93 -3.13 5.26
CA ILE A 154 4.58 -3.52 6.50
C ILE A 154 4.32 -5.01 6.71
N ILE A 155 5.39 -5.75 6.93
CA ILE A 155 5.33 -7.18 7.26
C ILE A 155 4.80 -7.29 8.70
N PRO A 156 3.69 -7.98 8.94
CA PRO A 156 3.17 -8.17 10.30
C PRO A 156 4.20 -8.88 11.19
N ASP A 157 4.20 -8.57 12.48
CA ASP A 157 5.04 -9.20 13.50
C ASP A 157 6.55 -9.11 13.20
N SER A 158 6.97 -8.04 12.50
CA SER A 158 8.35 -7.82 12.07
C SER A 158 9.08 -6.71 12.83
N GLU A 159 8.58 -6.33 14.01
CA GLU A 159 9.12 -5.22 14.80
C GLU A 159 10.60 -5.37 15.11
N ASP A 160 10.97 -6.57 15.47
CA ASP A 160 12.35 -6.95 15.87
C ASP A 160 13.17 -7.53 14.72
N THR A 161 12.65 -7.47 13.50
CA THR A 161 13.36 -7.96 12.32
C THR A 161 13.94 -6.82 11.50
N PRO A 162 15.03 -7.03 10.79
CA PRO A 162 15.64 -6.00 9.92
C PRO A 162 14.85 -5.76 8.65
N LEU A 163 13.93 -6.65 8.28
CA LEU A 163 13.08 -6.58 7.10
C LEU A 163 11.64 -6.29 7.53
N ARG A 164 11.27 -5.03 7.54
CA ARG A 164 9.96 -4.60 8.01
C ARG A 164 9.08 -4.00 6.92
N LEU A 165 9.60 -3.05 6.18
CA LEU A 165 8.89 -2.35 5.13
C LEU A 165 9.37 -2.84 3.76
N THR A 166 8.44 -3.22 2.92
CA THR A 166 8.69 -3.59 1.52
C THR A 166 7.86 -2.74 0.58
N TRP A 167 8.28 -2.61 -0.68
CA TRP A 167 7.52 -1.92 -1.72
C TRP A 167 7.92 -2.41 -3.11
N MET A 168 7.09 -2.13 -4.10
CA MET A 168 7.43 -2.35 -5.51
C MET A 168 8.24 -1.17 -6.03
N HIS A 169 9.38 -1.44 -6.68
CA HIS A 169 10.22 -0.45 -7.35
C HIS A 169 10.32 -0.76 -8.83
N GLY A 170 10.06 0.21 -9.69
CA GLY A 170 10.17 0.01 -11.15
C GLY A 170 9.12 0.76 -11.95
N ASN A 171 8.76 0.17 -13.09
CA ASN A 171 7.83 0.75 -14.04
C ASN A 171 6.36 0.36 -13.81
N TYR A 172 6.02 -0.13 -12.64
CA TYR A 172 4.62 -0.35 -12.26
C TYR A 172 3.93 1.02 -12.12
N TYR A 173 3.46 1.50 -13.24
CA TYR A 173 2.88 2.83 -13.33
C TYR A 173 1.57 2.84 -14.10
N ASP A 174 1.51 2.12 -15.20
CA ASP A 174 0.32 2.00 -16.01
C ASP A 174 -0.23 0.58 -15.88
N TRP A 175 -1.52 0.49 -15.63
CA TRP A 175 -2.23 -0.76 -15.61
C TRP A 175 -2.62 -1.14 -17.04
N ILE A 176 -2.18 -2.29 -17.51
CA ILE A 176 -2.47 -2.76 -18.87
C ILE A 176 -3.75 -3.61 -18.82
N VAL A 177 -4.80 -3.09 -19.43
CA VAL A 177 -6.10 -3.78 -19.53
C VAL A 177 -6.28 -4.50 -20.87
N SER A 178 -5.28 -4.42 -21.78
CA SER A 178 -5.31 -5.04 -23.09
C SER A 178 -4.34 -6.22 -23.21
N THR A 179 -4.82 -7.31 -23.80
CA THR A 179 -4.00 -8.51 -24.09
C THR A 179 -2.93 -8.27 -25.17
N THR A 180 -2.97 -7.12 -25.85
CA THR A 180 -2.04 -6.80 -26.94
C THR A 180 -0.75 -6.13 -26.46
N HIS A 181 -0.61 -5.83 -25.16
CA HIS A 181 0.60 -5.27 -24.58
C HIS A 181 1.48 -6.38 -24.00
N PRO A 182 2.59 -6.69 -24.67
CA PRO A 182 3.38 -7.88 -24.34
C PRO A 182 4.45 -7.66 -23.28
N LEU A 183 4.66 -6.44 -22.79
CA LEU A 183 5.98 -6.10 -22.26
C LEU A 183 6.13 -6.24 -20.75
N GLY A 184 5.17 -6.72 -20.02
CA GLY A 184 5.30 -6.88 -18.57
C GLY A 184 5.89 -5.62 -17.87
N TYR A 185 5.84 -5.58 -16.57
CA TYR A 185 6.42 -4.48 -15.80
C TYR A 185 7.80 -4.87 -15.30
N CYS A 186 8.81 -4.05 -15.61
CA CYS A 186 10.12 -4.17 -14.98
C CYS A 186 10.01 -3.64 -13.54
N THR A 187 9.64 -4.50 -12.62
CA THR A 187 9.52 -4.20 -11.19
C THR A 187 10.33 -5.16 -10.36
N ALA A 188 10.83 -4.66 -9.23
CA ALA A 188 11.48 -5.44 -8.19
C ALA A 188 10.82 -5.15 -6.84
N ILE A 189 10.89 -6.07 -5.91
CA ILE A 189 10.56 -5.80 -4.51
C ILE A 189 11.79 -5.20 -3.85
N HIS A 190 11.63 -4.04 -3.27
CA HIS A 190 12.62 -3.36 -2.45
C HIS A 190 12.17 -3.38 -0.99
N SER A 191 13.11 -3.13 -0.09
CA SER A 191 12.83 -3.07 1.34
C SER A 191 13.67 -2.00 2.02
N ASP A 192 13.17 -1.50 3.16
CA ASP A 192 13.94 -0.75 4.13
C ASP A 192 14.71 -1.75 5.01
N PHE A 193 15.79 -2.27 4.46
CA PHE A 193 16.63 -3.23 5.16
C PHE A 193 17.58 -2.50 6.12
N ARG A 194 17.28 -2.55 7.39
CA ARG A 194 18.13 -1.94 8.45
C ARG A 194 19.07 -2.98 9.05
N GLY A 195 20.21 -3.07 8.43
CA GLY A 195 21.48 -3.46 9.03
C GLY A 195 21.59 -4.77 9.75
N PHE A 196 21.72 -5.87 9.04
CA PHE A 196 22.78 -6.80 9.43
C PHE A 196 24.04 -6.49 8.63
N PRO A 197 25.25 -6.58 9.22
CA PRO A 197 26.45 -6.72 8.43
C PRO A 197 26.37 -8.12 7.79
N VAL A 198 25.72 -8.19 6.63
CA VAL A 198 25.70 -9.41 5.86
C VAL A 198 27.13 -9.61 5.35
N LYS A 199 27.83 -10.61 5.87
CA LYS A 199 28.87 -11.25 5.09
C LYS A 199 28.18 -11.81 3.85
N THR A 200 28.18 -11.06 2.77
CA THR A 200 27.68 -11.53 1.50
C THR A 200 28.70 -12.48 0.90
N GLU A 201 28.57 -13.73 1.21
CA GLU A 201 28.99 -14.76 0.25
C GLU A 201 27.83 -14.86 -0.75
N THR A 202 28.05 -14.25 -1.92
CA THR A 202 27.03 -14.29 -2.98
C THR A 202 27.28 -15.53 -3.81
N GLU A 203 26.51 -16.56 -3.58
CA GLU A 203 26.44 -17.69 -4.50
C GLU A 203 25.33 -17.40 -5.50
N ASN A 204 25.71 -17.18 -6.78
CA ASN A 204 24.74 -17.05 -7.86
C ASN A 204 24.40 -18.44 -8.38
N ILE A 205 23.18 -18.92 -8.10
CA ILE A 205 22.70 -20.19 -8.60
C ILE A 205 21.71 -19.90 -9.74
N GLU A 206 22.06 -20.29 -10.96
CA GLU A 206 21.12 -20.33 -12.07
C GLU A 206 20.42 -21.67 -12.09
N MET A 207 19.10 -21.65 -12.05
CA MET A 207 18.31 -22.89 -12.11
C MET A 207 17.03 -22.70 -12.93
N THR A 208 16.60 -23.80 -13.51
CA THR A 208 15.29 -23.86 -14.16
C THR A 208 14.17 -23.98 -13.13
N VAL A 209 12.93 -23.71 -13.54
CA VAL A 209 11.75 -23.87 -12.68
C VAL A 209 11.63 -25.31 -12.15
N GLU A 210 12.01 -26.29 -12.93
CA GLU A 210 11.98 -27.70 -12.51
C GLU A 210 13.02 -27.99 -11.42
N GLN A 211 14.21 -27.46 -11.56
CA GLN A 211 15.26 -27.58 -10.54
C GLN A 211 14.91 -26.85 -9.25
N ALA A 212 14.20 -25.73 -9.33
CA ALA A 212 13.78 -24.96 -8.16
C ALA A 212 12.76 -25.70 -7.28
N LYS A 213 11.99 -26.64 -7.83
CA LYS A 213 11.02 -27.43 -7.06
C LYS A 213 11.68 -28.34 -6.02
N ASP A 214 12.87 -28.82 -6.31
CA ASP A 214 13.61 -29.75 -5.46
C ASP A 214 14.74 -29.08 -4.68
N PHE A 215 14.90 -27.76 -4.86
CA PHE A 215 15.95 -27.00 -4.20
C PHE A 215 15.68 -26.90 -2.69
N LYS A 216 16.64 -27.33 -1.89
CA LYS A 216 16.59 -27.27 -0.43
C LYS A 216 17.69 -26.38 0.09
N PHE A 217 17.34 -25.45 0.96
CA PHE A 217 18.29 -24.65 1.69
C PHE A 217 18.67 -25.34 3.02
N ASP A 218 19.93 -25.40 3.34
CA ASP A 218 20.38 -25.75 4.69
C ASP A 218 20.42 -24.48 5.53
N LEU A 219 19.33 -24.21 6.21
CA LEU A 219 19.10 -22.97 6.95
C LEU A 219 19.74 -23.05 8.35
N LYS A 220 21.06 -23.01 8.43
CA LYS A 220 21.77 -23.01 9.72
C LYS A 220 22.07 -21.61 10.23
N GLU A 221 22.00 -20.60 9.39
CA GLU A 221 22.32 -19.21 9.68
C GLU A 221 21.30 -18.28 9.02
N ASP A 222 21.25 -17.02 9.46
CA ASP A 222 20.42 -15.99 8.83
C ASP A 222 20.87 -15.75 7.38
N PHE A 223 19.94 -15.67 6.46
CA PHE A 223 20.25 -15.50 5.05
C PHE A 223 19.28 -14.54 4.37
N VAL A 224 19.73 -13.99 3.26
CA VAL A 224 18.91 -13.18 2.35
C VAL A 224 18.89 -13.87 0.99
N ILE A 225 17.68 -14.12 0.47
CA ILE A 225 17.51 -14.63 -0.89
C ILE A 225 17.10 -13.47 -1.79
N SER A 226 17.87 -13.24 -2.85
CA SER A 226 17.48 -12.37 -3.95
C SER A 226 17.20 -13.21 -5.17
N VAL A 227 15.98 -13.12 -5.71
CA VAL A 227 15.56 -13.87 -6.89
C VAL A 227 15.33 -12.93 -8.04
N THR A 228 16.07 -13.14 -9.14
CA THR A 228 15.81 -12.46 -10.41
C THR A 228 15.10 -13.44 -11.34
N LEU A 229 13.85 -13.14 -11.71
CA LEU A 229 13.09 -13.94 -12.63
C LEU A 229 13.22 -13.35 -14.05
N LYS A 230 13.64 -14.19 -15.00
CA LYS A 230 13.59 -13.88 -16.44
C LYS A 230 12.56 -14.80 -17.08
N PRO A 231 11.31 -14.37 -17.24
CA PRO A 231 10.33 -15.20 -17.91
C PRO A 231 10.62 -15.23 -19.41
N ASP A 232 10.70 -16.43 -19.98
CA ASP A 232 10.88 -16.64 -21.43
C ASP A 232 9.64 -16.20 -22.23
N THR A 233 8.47 -16.27 -21.62
CA THR A 233 7.20 -15.82 -22.18
C THR A 233 6.28 -15.29 -21.09
N VAL A 234 5.83 -14.08 -21.26
CA VAL A 234 4.77 -13.51 -20.42
C VAL A 234 3.42 -13.82 -21.06
N LYS A 235 2.76 -14.91 -20.65
CA LYS A 235 1.34 -15.10 -20.94
C LYS A 235 0.54 -14.31 -19.89
N TYR A 236 -0.01 -13.20 -20.33
CA TYR A 236 -0.90 -12.40 -19.51
C TYR A 236 -2.16 -13.22 -19.16
N ARG A 237 -2.28 -13.63 -17.92
CA ARG A 237 -3.59 -13.91 -17.32
C ARG A 237 -3.79 -12.82 -16.30
N GLY A 238 -4.79 -11.97 -16.54
CA GLY A 238 -5.10 -10.87 -15.65
C GLY A 238 -5.15 -11.35 -14.21
N LEU A 239 -4.27 -10.79 -13.37
CA LEU A 239 -4.42 -10.86 -11.93
C LEU A 239 -5.49 -9.82 -11.61
N ALA A 240 -6.68 -10.28 -11.32
CA ALA A 240 -7.64 -9.47 -10.60
C ALA A 240 -7.07 -9.22 -9.19
N CYS A 241 -6.84 -7.96 -8.85
CA CYS A 241 -6.61 -7.53 -7.48
C CYS A 241 -7.95 -7.41 -6.77
#